data_e387fff5cc29a08945e6971377de2306
#
_entry.id   e387fff5cc29a08945e6971377de2306
#
_cell.length_a   1.000
_cell.length_b   1.000
_cell.length_c   1.000
_cell.angle_alpha   90.00
_cell.angle_beta   90.00
_cell.angle_gamma   90.00
#
_symmetry.space_group_name_H-M   'P 1'
#
loop_
_entity.id
_entity.type
_entity.pdbx_description
1 polymer ?
#
loop_
_entity_poly.entity_id
_entity_poly.type
_entity_poly.pdbx_seq_one_letter_code
_entity_poly.pdbx_strand_id
1 'polypeptide(L)'
;MAQLVAEQLSEHDPAGGHGHAQDPEHAHNPHLAHHFDTPRHQFEAGKLGIWIFLITEILFFGGLFCAYAIYRSLHPEVFIYAHYYLDTFWGAVNTGVLILSSLTAAWAVRNAQLGQQKMLIFNILATVTLAFCFLCVKYVEYSHKFHEHTLPGRYFNPEHEVWELPSYQKAHAHAAGHGAAALEAHGEAAAPHVEPGPPGAAPPAGGAEVKQPPPGAPVRPRNVGVFFSIYFCMTGLHGIHVVAGIITWLWILRKTLRGEFGPSNFGAVDYTALYWHLVDLIWIYLFPLLYLIH
;
A
#
# COMPACT_ATOMS: atom_id res chain seq x y z
N MET A 1 7.97 -14.37 37.76
CA MET A 1 7.23 -14.95 36.65
C MET A 1 7.75 -16.33 36.20
N ALA A 2 9.04 -16.64 36.32
CA ALA A 2 9.58 -17.95 35.96
C ALA A 2 9.22 -19.07 36.97
N GLN A 3 8.88 -18.75 38.22
CA GLN A 3 8.53 -19.75 39.24
C GLN A 3 7.06 -20.23 39.16
N LEU A 4 6.15 -19.43 38.61
CA LEU A 4 4.73 -19.82 38.40
C LEU A 4 4.54 -20.80 37.23
N VAL A 5 5.49 -20.88 36.32
CA VAL A 5 5.44 -21.79 35.16
C VAL A 5 5.98 -23.18 35.52
N ALA A 6 6.87 -23.26 36.52
CA ALA A 6 7.47 -24.52 36.95
C ALA A 6 6.55 -25.38 37.83
N GLU A 7 5.61 -24.78 38.54
CA GLU A 7 4.69 -25.49 39.47
C GLU A 7 3.51 -26.16 38.74
N GLN A 8 3.26 -25.80 37.48
CA GLN A 8 2.19 -26.43 36.66
C GLN A 8 2.66 -27.66 35.86
N LEU A 9 3.92 -28.06 35.96
CA LEU A 9 4.48 -29.19 35.21
C LEU A 9 4.71 -30.45 36.04
N SER A 10 4.38 -30.47 37.34
CA SER A 10 4.69 -31.59 38.24
C SER A 10 3.50 -32.50 38.61
N GLU A 11 2.31 -32.34 38.02
CA GLU A 11 1.17 -33.21 38.32
C GLU A 11 0.81 -34.07 37.08
N HIS A 12 1.70 -35.00 36.74
CA HIS A 12 1.42 -36.07 35.80
C HIS A 12 1.31 -37.38 36.57
N ASP A 13 0.10 -37.82 36.82
CA ASP A 13 -0.20 -39.13 37.40
C ASP A 13 -0.50 -40.13 36.28
N PRO A 14 0.23 -41.24 36.16
CA PRO A 14 0.02 -42.24 35.12
C PRO A 14 -0.80 -43.42 35.67
N ALA A 15 -2.10 -43.44 35.49
CA ALA A 15 -2.84 -44.72 35.47
C ALA A 15 -4.30 -44.57 35.01
N GLY A 16 -4.58 -45.10 33.85
CA GLY A 16 -5.70 -45.99 33.56
C GLY A 16 -7.15 -45.50 33.64
N GLY A 17 -7.79 -45.42 32.47
CA GLY A 17 -9.24 -45.41 32.41
C GLY A 17 -9.79 -44.64 31.22
N HIS A 18 -10.06 -45.31 30.09
CA HIS A 18 -10.85 -44.76 28.99
C HIS A 18 -12.32 -44.57 29.45
N GLY A 19 -12.57 -43.48 30.12
CA GLY A 19 -13.89 -42.95 30.34
C GLY A 19 -13.88 -41.52 29.81
N HIS A 20 -14.61 -41.20 28.72
CA HIS A 20 -14.94 -39.86 28.34
C HIS A 20 -15.76 -39.20 29.45
N ALA A 21 -15.11 -38.85 30.57
CA ALA A 21 -15.62 -37.84 31.46
C ALA A 21 -15.54 -36.51 30.67
N GLN A 22 -16.68 -36.03 30.19
CA GLN A 22 -16.81 -34.68 29.68
C GLN A 22 -16.40 -33.74 30.80
N ASP A 23 -15.21 -33.16 30.70
CA ASP A 23 -14.75 -32.13 31.62
C ASP A 23 -15.83 -31.04 31.71
N PRO A 24 -16.26 -30.66 32.94
CA PRO A 24 -17.31 -29.67 33.11
C PRO A 24 -16.93 -28.27 32.51
N GLU A 25 -15.68 -28.06 32.16
CA GLU A 25 -15.18 -26.87 31.48
C GLU A 25 -15.60 -26.78 30.00
N HIS A 26 -15.92 -27.90 29.34
CA HIS A 26 -16.45 -27.96 27.98
C HIS A 26 -17.93 -27.57 27.87
N ALA A 27 -18.68 -27.64 28.98
CA ALA A 27 -20.14 -27.48 28.95
C ALA A 27 -20.61 -26.02 28.81
N HIS A 28 -19.75 -24.98 28.83
CA HIS A 28 -20.23 -23.61 28.97
C HIS A 28 -19.52 -22.50 28.15
N ASN A 29 -18.69 -22.84 27.16
CA ASN A 29 -18.13 -21.79 26.29
C ASN A 29 -18.88 -21.76 24.95
N PRO A 30 -19.85 -20.83 24.74
CA PRO A 30 -20.66 -20.78 23.52
C PRO A 30 -19.85 -20.40 22.26
N HIS A 31 -18.57 -20.02 22.43
CA HIS A 31 -17.68 -19.62 21.33
C HIS A 31 -16.68 -20.72 20.94
N LEU A 32 -16.66 -21.86 21.67
CA LEU A 32 -15.78 -22.99 21.36
C LEU A 32 -16.43 -23.85 20.26
N ALA A 33 -15.78 -23.96 19.10
CA ALA A 33 -16.23 -24.87 18.05
C ALA A 33 -16.01 -26.33 18.45
N HIS A 34 -16.98 -27.20 18.18
CA HIS A 34 -17.08 -28.57 18.64
C HIS A 34 -15.90 -29.49 18.26
N HIS A 35 -15.04 -29.11 17.38
CA HIS A 35 -13.85 -29.85 16.94
C HIS A 35 -12.55 -29.36 17.60
N PHE A 36 -12.62 -28.41 18.53
CA PHE A 36 -11.48 -28.00 19.35
C PHE A 36 -11.69 -28.39 20.80
N ASP A 37 -10.65 -28.94 21.42
CA ASP A 37 -10.71 -29.39 22.82
C ASP A 37 -10.64 -28.20 23.79
N THR A 38 -9.93 -27.13 23.44
CA THR A 38 -9.77 -25.97 24.31
C THR A 38 -9.87 -24.64 23.50
N PRO A 39 -10.31 -23.55 24.15
CA PRO A 39 -10.32 -22.20 23.51
C PRO A 39 -8.92 -21.75 23.04
N ARG A 40 -7.89 -22.18 23.78
CA ARG A 40 -6.50 -21.89 23.42
C ARG A 40 -6.09 -22.59 22.14
N HIS A 41 -6.44 -23.87 21.98
CA HIS A 41 -6.17 -24.63 20.76
C HIS A 41 -6.89 -24.01 19.55
N GLN A 42 -8.15 -23.59 19.70
CA GLN A 42 -8.90 -22.88 18.67
C GLN A 42 -8.20 -21.56 18.26
N PHE A 43 -7.72 -20.78 19.23
CA PHE A 43 -7.00 -19.53 18.97
C PHE A 43 -5.66 -19.77 18.27
N GLU A 44 -4.87 -20.75 18.73
CA GLU A 44 -3.58 -21.10 18.12
C GLU A 44 -3.74 -21.61 16.68
N ALA A 45 -4.75 -22.44 16.43
CA ALA A 45 -5.08 -22.91 15.07
C ALA A 45 -5.50 -21.77 14.14
N GLY A 46 -6.35 -20.86 14.61
CA GLY A 46 -6.74 -19.66 13.86
C GLY A 46 -5.55 -18.76 13.58
N LYS A 47 -4.65 -18.60 14.55
CA LYS A 47 -3.43 -17.82 14.39
C LYS A 47 -2.47 -18.45 13.37
N LEU A 48 -2.32 -19.76 13.37
CA LEU A 48 -1.55 -20.46 12.34
C LEU A 48 -2.15 -20.24 10.95
N GLY A 49 -3.49 -20.34 10.83
CA GLY A 49 -4.20 -20.13 9.57
C GLY A 49 -3.98 -18.73 9.00
N ILE A 50 -4.10 -17.70 9.85
CA ILE A 50 -3.85 -16.32 9.38
C ILE A 50 -2.38 -16.12 8.98
N TRP A 51 -1.40 -16.70 9.69
CA TRP A 51 -0.01 -16.60 9.31
C TRP A 51 0.28 -17.23 7.95
N ILE A 52 -0.28 -18.43 7.67
CA ILE A 52 -0.15 -19.07 6.35
C ILE A 52 -0.75 -18.18 5.27
N PHE A 53 -1.93 -17.63 5.50
CA PHE A 53 -2.57 -16.68 4.58
C PHE A 53 -1.69 -15.44 4.34
N LEU A 54 -1.16 -14.81 5.40
CA LEU A 54 -0.29 -13.64 5.26
C LEU A 54 0.98 -13.94 4.44
N ILE A 55 1.56 -15.15 4.60
CA ILE A 55 2.71 -15.58 3.79
C ILE A 55 2.33 -15.67 2.31
N THR A 56 1.15 -16.20 1.97
CA THR A 56 0.71 -16.26 0.56
C THR A 56 0.53 -14.87 -0.04
N GLU A 57 0.02 -13.90 0.74
CA GLU A 57 -0.12 -12.52 0.30
C GLU A 57 1.25 -11.84 0.10
N ILE A 58 2.21 -12.06 1.01
CA ILE A 58 3.59 -11.56 0.86
C ILE A 58 4.24 -12.12 -0.41
N LEU A 59 4.07 -13.40 -0.71
CA LEU A 59 4.60 -14.02 -1.92
C LEU A 59 3.92 -13.46 -3.18
N PHE A 60 2.62 -13.24 -3.13
CA PHE A 60 1.87 -12.65 -4.24
C PHE A 60 2.35 -11.23 -4.58
N PHE A 61 2.39 -10.34 -3.61
CA PHE A 61 2.92 -8.98 -3.81
C PHE A 61 4.42 -8.98 -4.08
N GLY A 62 5.20 -9.88 -3.47
CA GLY A 62 6.61 -10.08 -3.73
C GLY A 62 6.90 -10.41 -5.20
N GLY A 63 6.07 -11.22 -5.84
CA GLY A 63 6.14 -11.48 -7.28
C GLY A 63 5.93 -10.22 -8.12
N LEU A 64 4.99 -9.35 -7.72
CA LEU A 64 4.76 -8.07 -8.41
C LEU A 64 5.93 -7.09 -8.20
N PHE A 65 6.51 -7.03 -7.00
CA PHE A 65 7.70 -6.22 -6.72
C PHE A 65 8.92 -6.72 -7.51
N CYS A 66 9.07 -8.03 -7.66
CA CYS A 66 10.13 -8.62 -8.47
C CYS A 66 9.97 -8.24 -9.96
N ALA A 67 8.76 -8.35 -10.51
CA ALA A 67 8.46 -7.93 -11.87
C ALA A 67 8.75 -6.43 -12.08
N TYR A 68 8.35 -5.58 -11.13
CA TYR A 68 8.68 -4.15 -11.11
C TYR A 68 10.19 -3.92 -11.14
N ALA A 69 10.95 -4.58 -10.26
CA ALA A 69 12.40 -4.41 -10.14
C ALA A 69 13.13 -4.83 -11.42
N ILE A 70 12.74 -5.95 -12.03
CA ILE A 70 13.28 -6.42 -13.32
C ILE A 70 13.01 -5.40 -14.42
N TYR A 71 11.76 -4.94 -14.56
CA TYR A 71 11.41 -3.99 -15.59
C TYR A 71 12.10 -2.63 -15.40
N ARG A 72 12.25 -2.17 -14.16
CA ARG A 72 12.99 -0.95 -13.82
C ARG A 72 14.47 -1.05 -14.16
N SER A 73 15.09 -2.22 -13.94
CA SER A 73 16.51 -2.44 -14.27
C SER A 73 16.77 -2.47 -15.79
N LEU A 74 15.79 -2.95 -16.56
CA LEU A 74 15.89 -3.04 -18.03
C LEU A 74 15.55 -1.71 -18.74
N HIS A 75 14.68 -0.88 -18.15
CA HIS A 75 14.16 0.34 -18.76
C HIS A 75 14.12 1.52 -17.76
N PRO A 76 15.25 1.92 -17.17
CA PRO A 76 15.28 2.99 -16.16
C PRO A 76 14.73 4.33 -16.67
N GLU A 77 14.93 4.63 -17.97
CA GLU A 77 14.45 5.84 -18.63
C GLU A 77 12.93 6.00 -18.58
N VAL A 78 12.19 4.87 -18.62
CA VAL A 78 10.73 4.88 -18.55
C VAL A 78 10.28 5.33 -17.15
N PHE A 79 10.94 4.86 -16.10
CA PHE A 79 10.61 5.19 -14.71
C PHE A 79 10.94 6.64 -14.37
N ILE A 80 12.12 7.12 -14.82
CA ILE A 80 12.55 8.52 -14.65
C ILE A 80 11.61 9.49 -15.38
N TYR A 81 11.07 9.10 -16.54
CA TYR A 81 10.09 9.91 -17.26
C TYR A 81 8.71 9.89 -16.58
N ALA A 82 8.24 8.70 -16.20
CA ALA A 82 6.87 8.50 -15.75
C ALA A 82 6.60 9.00 -14.31
N HIS A 83 7.62 9.07 -13.44
CA HIS A 83 7.43 9.49 -12.05
C HIS A 83 6.95 10.96 -11.92
N TYR A 84 7.27 11.81 -12.87
CA TYR A 84 6.82 13.21 -12.87
C TYR A 84 5.30 13.36 -12.98
N TYR A 85 4.60 12.34 -13.48
CA TYR A 85 3.14 12.29 -13.51
C TYR A 85 2.51 11.85 -12.18
N LEU A 86 3.32 11.48 -11.17
CA LEU A 86 2.85 11.05 -9.85
C LEU A 86 3.07 12.17 -8.83
N ASP A 87 2.01 12.51 -8.09
CA ASP A 87 2.09 13.51 -7.04
C ASP A 87 2.57 12.87 -5.73
N THR A 88 3.84 13.10 -5.41
CA THR A 88 4.51 12.58 -4.20
C THR A 88 3.85 13.08 -2.92
N PHE A 89 3.30 14.32 -2.92
CA PHE A 89 2.66 14.87 -1.73
C PHE A 89 1.42 14.08 -1.32
N TRP A 90 0.51 13.81 -2.27
CA TRP A 90 -0.68 13.01 -1.99
C TRP A 90 -0.35 11.56 -1.62
N GLY A 91 0.71 10.99 -2.21
CA GLY A 91 1.23 9.69 -1.81
C GLY A 91 1.74 9.66 -0.37
N ALA A 92 2.47 10.70 0.07
CA ALA A 92 2.96 10.82 1.44
C ALA A 92 1.82 11.02 2.44
N VAL A 93 0.82 11.87 2.13
CA VAL A 93 -0.37 12.06 2.96
C VAL A 93 -1.11 10.73 3.15
N ASN A 94 -1.33 9.98 2.07
CA ASN A 94 -1.97 8.67 2.13
C ASN A 94 -1.20 7.67 2.99
N THR A 95 0.12 7.68 2.93
CA THR A 95 0.97 6.85 3.79
C THR A 95 0.77 7.22 5.27
N GLY A 96 0.74 8.51 5.60
CA GLY A 96 0.45 8.98 6.96
C GLY A 96 -0.93 8.55 7.47
N VAL A 97 -1.95 8.61 6.62
CA VAL A 97 -3.32 8.16 6.94
C VAL A 97 -3.34 6.67 7.27
N LEU A 98 -2.66 5.83 6.47
CA LEU A 98 -2.61 4.38 6.73
C LEU A 98 -1.82 4.04 7.99
N ILE A 99 -0.68 4.68 8.25
CA ILE A 99 0.09 4.47 9.49
C ILE A 99 -0.78 4.80 10.72
N LEU A 100 -1.54 5.90 10.67
CA LEU A 100 -2.47 6.25 11.74
C LEU A 100 -3.60 5.22 11.87
N SER A 101 -4.12 4.72 10.77
CA SER A 101 -5.11 3.64 10.72
C SER A 101 -4.57 2.34 11.35
N SER A 102 -3.33 1.99 11.05
CA SER A 102 -2.63 0.84 11.65
C SER A 102 -2.52 0.97 13.17
N LEU A 103 -2.20 2.17 13.67
CA LEU A 103 -2.16 2.44 15.11
C LEU A 103 -3.53 2.26 15.78
N THR A 104 -4.61 2.79 15.17
CA THR A 104 -5.97 2.61 15.72
C THR A 104 -6.42 1.15 15.69
N ALA A 105 -6.03 0.37 14.68
CA ALA A 105 -6.26 -1.07 14.61
C ALA A 105 -5.56 -1.83 15.74
N ALA A 106 -4.29 -1.49 16.04
CA ALA A 106 -3.55 -2.08 17.17
C ALA A 106 -4.21 -1.76 18.52
N TRP A 107 -4.70 -0.52 18.70
CA TRP A 107 -5.45 -0.15 19.91
C TRP A 107 -6.80 -0.86 20.01
N ALA A 108 -7.47 -1.15 18.89
CA ALA A 108 -8.69 -1.93 18.88
C ALA A 108 -8.46 -3.34 19.48
N VAL A 109 -7.37 -4.02 19.10
CA VAL A 109 -7.00 -5.33 19.67
C VAL A 109 -6.79 -5.23 21.19
N ARG A 110 -6.03 -4.21 21.64
CA ARG A 110 -5.80 -4.01 23.07
C ARG A 110 -7.12 -3.75 23.85
N ASN A 111 -8.01 -2.95 23.29
CA ASN A 111 -9.30 -2.67 23.93
C ASN A 111 -10.22 -3.90 23.94
N ALA A 112 -10.15 -4.78 22.93
CA ALA A 112 -10.84 -6.06 22.94
C ALA A 112 -10.33 -6.98 24.07
N GLN A 113 -9.00 -7.04 24.26
CA GLN A 113 -8.36 -7.83 25.33
C GLN A 113 -8.72 -7.29 26.74
N LEU A 114 -8.87 -5.98 26.88
CA LEU A 114 -9.27 -5.33 28.14
C LEU A 114 -10.79 -5.30 28.36
N GLY A 115 -11.60 -5.78 27.41
CA GLY A 115 -13.06 -5.74 27.50
C GLY A 115 -13.69 -4.35 27.40
N GLN A 116 -12.95 -3.35 26.93
CA GLN A 116 -13.40 -1.95 26.83
C GLN A 116 -14.24 -1.72 25.56
N GLN A 117 -15.50 -2.13 25.55
CA GLN A 117 -16.39 -2.12 24.38
C GLN A 117 -16.51 -0.74 23.70
N LYS A 118 -16.66 0.35 24.48
CA LYS A 118 -16.82 1.70 23.92
C LYS A 118 -15.57 2.16 23.17
N MET A 119 -14.39 1.92 23.73
CA MET A 119 -13.12 2.26 23.11
C MET A 119 -12.79 1.36 21.91
N LEU A 120 -13.21 0.09 21.96
CA LEU A 120 -13.10 -0.84 20.85
C LEU A 120 -13.92 -0.33 19.65
N ILE A 121 -15.19 0.03 19.85
CA ILE A 121 -16.05 0.59 18.80
C ILE A 121 -15.44 1.85 18.21
N PHE A 122 -14.98 2.77 19.07
CA PHE A 122 -14.35 4.03 18.62
C PHE A 122 -13.14 3.78 17.73
N ASN A 123 -12.24 2.89 18.14
CA ASN A 123 -11.02 2.57 17.36
C ASN A 123 -11.34 1.87 16.04
N ILE A 124 -12.32 0.96 16.01
CA ILE A 124 -12.76 0.32 14.76
C ILE A 124 -13.33 1.37 13.79
N LEU A 125 -14.19 2.26 14.29
CA LEU A 125 -14.74 3.35 13.47
C LEU A 125 -13.64 4.27 12.95
N ALA A 126 -12.67 4.64 13.78
CA ALA A 126 -11.51 5.44 13.37
C ALA A 126 -10.71 4.74 12.25
N THR A 127 -10.41 3.43 12.42
CA THR A 127 -9.70 2.63 11.42
C THR A 127 -10.45 2.62 10.08
N VAL A 128 -11.77 2.33 10.10
CA VAL A 128 -12.61 2.30 8.89
C VAL A 128 -12.69 3.69 8.23
N THR A 129 -12.83 4.75 9.02
CA THR A 129 -12.89 6.13 8.48
C THR A 129 -11.58 6.51 7.80
N LEU A 130 -10.43 6.22 8.42
CA LEU A 130 -9.10 6.48 7.83
C LEU A 130 -8.88 5.66 6.56
N ALA A 131 -9.29 4.38 6.55
CA ALA A 131 -9.25 3.53 5.37
C ALA A 131 -10.11 4.09 4.22
N PHE A 132 -11.28 4.60 4.54
CA PHE A 132 -12.16 5.25 3.56
C PHE A 132 -11.55 6.56 3.04
N CYS A 133 -10.92 7.35 3.90
CA CYS A 133 -10.19 8.56 3.51
C CYS A 133 -9.08 8.22 2.51
N PHE A 134 -8.30 7.16 2.75
CA PHE A 134 -7.29 6.66 1.81
C PHE A 134 -7.90 6.33 0.44
N LEU A 135 -9.02 5.59 0.40
CA LEU A 135 -9.70 5.26 -0.86
C LEU A 135 -10.24 6.50 -1.58
N CYS A 136 -10.75 7.48 -0.85
CA CYS A 136 -11.21 8.75 -1.45
C CYS A 136 -10.07 9.51 -2.12
N VAL A 137 -8.91 9.63 -1.47
CA VAL A 137 -7.74 10.27 -2.07
C VAL A 137 -7.27 9.49 -3.30
N LYS A 138 -7.25 8.16 -3.23
CA LYS A 138 -6.91 7.32 -4.39
C LYS A 138 -7.90 7.44 -5.53
N TYR A 139 -9.18 7.54 -5.23
CA TYR A 139 -10.20 7.77 -6.25
C TYR A 139 -9.99 9.10 -6.97
N VAL A 140 -9.71 10.18 -6.24
CA VAL A 140 -9.40 11.49 -6.83
C VAL A 140 -8.15 11.42 -7.69
N GLU A 141 -7.07 10.78 -7.21
CA GLU A 141 -5.84 10.58 -7.97
C GLU A 141 -6.08 9.80 -9.28
N TYR A 142 -6.86 8.72 -9.21
CA TYR A 142 -7.21 7.92 -10.40
C TYR A 142 -8.09 8.70 -11.36
N SER A 143 -9.11 9.43 -10.86
CA SER A 143 -9.97 10.27 -11.69
C SER A 143 -9.16 11.30 -12.48
N HIS A 144 -8.20 11.95 -11.82
CA HIS A 144 -7.30 12.92 -12.49
C HIS A 144 -6.48 12.24 -13.60
N LYS A 145 -5.91 11.03 -13.33
CA LYS A 145 -5.16 10.26 -14.34
C LYS A 145 -6.02 9.81 -15.53
N PHE A 146 -7.30 9.51 -15.30
CA PHE A 146 -8.24 9.21 -16.38
C PHE A 146 -8.52 10.44 -17.26
N HIS A 147 -8.67 11.63 -16.67
CA HIS A 147 -8.87 12.88 -17.40
C HIS A 147 -7.61 13.30 -18.18
N GLU A 148 -6.43 13.07 -17.64
CA GLU A 148 -5.16 13.38 -18.31
C GLU A 148 -4.73 12.35 -19.36
N HIS A 149 -5.56 11.35 -19.66
CA HIS A 149 -5.27 10.27 -20.60
C HIS A 149 -3.95 9.52 -20.30
N THR A 150 -3.53 9.46 -19.04
CA THR A 150 -2.38 8.69 -18.58
C THR A 150 -2.76 7.22 -18.28
N LEU A 151 -3.52 6.61 -19.22
CA LEU A 151 -4.05 5.26 -19.10
C LEU A 151 -2.99 4.19 -19.38
N PRO A 152 -3.15 2.95 -18.88
CA PRO A 152 -2.17 1.88 -19.08
C PRO A 152 -2.05 1.44 -20.55
N GLY A 153 -0.84 1.00 -20.91
CA GLY A 153 -0.54 0.38 -22.20
C GLY A 153 -0.63 1.34 -23.37
N ARG A 154 -1.35 0.93 -24.43
CA ARG A 154 -1.50 1.70 -25.69
C ARG A 154 -2.39 2.94 -25.57
N TYR A 155 -3.13 3.08 -24.48
CA TYR A 155 -4.02 4.23 -24.22
C TYR A 155 -3.30 5.40 -23.54
N PHE A 156 -1.99 5.26 -23.29
CA PHE A 156 -1.17 6.34 -22.76
C PHE A 156 -0.98 7.43 -23.84
N ASN A 157 -1.74 8.51 -23.70
CA ASN A 157 -1.66 9.69 -24.58
C ASN A 157 -1.91 10.96 -23.73
N PRO A 158 -0.95 11.38 -22.90
CA PRO A 158 -1.14 12.49 -21.98
C PRO A 158 -1.36 13.80 -22.75
N GLU A 159 -2.24 14.65 -22.23
CA GLU A 159 -2.51 15.99 -22.77
C GLU A 159 -1.33 16.93 -22.59
N HIS A 160 -0.54 16.73 -21.51
CA HIS A 160 0.63 17.52 -21.18
C HIS A 160 1.90 16.66 -21.27
N GLU A 161 2.91 17.21 -21.91
CA GLU A 161 4.24 16.57 -21.91
C GLU A 161 4.96 16.84 -20.59
N VAL A 162 5.97 16.02 -20.25
CA VAL A 162 6.65 16.05 -18.95
C VAL A 162 7.17 17.43 -18.59
N TRP A 163 7.72 18.18 -19.57
CA TRP A 163 8.29 19.52 -19.34
C TRP A 163 7.23 20.61 -19.01
N GLU A 164 5.95 20.34 -19.26
CA GLU A 164 4.83 21.20 -18.89
C GLU A 164 4.35 20.96 -17.45
N LEU A 165 4.71 19.82 -16.86
CA LEU A 165 4.26 19.44 -15.54
C LEU A 165 4.92 20.28 -14.45
N PRO A 166 4.15 20.75 -13.43
CA PRO A 166 4.69 21.53 -12.32
C PRO A 166 5.76 20.76 -11.51
N SER A 167 5.68 19.45 -11.45
CA SER A 167 6.64 18.55 -10.78
C SER A 167 8.02 18.62 -11.47
N TYR A 168 8.04 18.54 -12.81
CA TYR A 168 9.26 18.66 -13.60
C TYR A 168 9.85 20.06 -13.49
N GLN A 169 9.03 21.11 -13.65
CA GLN A 169 9.47 22.49 -13.58
C GLN A 169 10.08 22.83 -12.21
N LYS A 170 9.49 22.38 -11.11
CA LYS A 170 10.05 22.56 -9.76
C LYS A 170 11.40 21.85 -9.60
N ALA A 171 11.53 20.60 -10.05
CA ALA A 171 12.78 19.85 -9.96
C ALA A 171 13.92 20.54 -10.71
N HIS A 172 13.64 21.09 -11.90
CA HIS A 172 14.66 21.72 -12.74
C HIS A 172 14.91 23.20 -12.41
N ALA A 173 13.95 23.92 -11.82
CA ALA A 173 14.17 25.27 -11.30
C ALA A 173 15.20 25.28 -10.15
N HIS A 174 15.16 24.28 -9.27
CA HIS A 174 16.19 24.11 -8.23
C HIS A 174 17.56 23.77 -8.83
N ALA A 175 17.61 22.92 -9.86
CA ALA A 175 18.89 22.60 -10.54
C ALA A 175 19.48 23.81 -11.30
N ALA A 176 18.65 24.63 -11.94
CA ALA A 176 19.07 25.85 -12.63
C ALA A 176 19.59 26.93 -11.65
N GLY A 177 18.99 27.06 -10.47
CA GLY A 177 19.45 27.95 -9.41
C GLY A 177 20.84 27.59 -8.86
N HIS A 178 21.14 26.30 -8.75
CA HIS A 178 22.47 25.82 -8.34
C HIS A 178 23.47 25.82 -9.49
N GLY A 179 23.02 25.62 -10.75
CA GLY A 179 23.87 25.67 -11.94
C GLY A 179 24.30 27.10 -12.33
N ALA A 180 23.43 28.09 -12.15
CA ALA A 180 23.76 29.50 -12.39
C ALA A 180 24.83 30.01 -11.43
N ALA A 181 24.76 29.61 -10.15
CA ALA A 181 25.80 29.94 -9.16
C ALA A 181 27.15 29.25 -9.42
N ALA A 182 27.15 28.09 -10.12
CA ALA A 182 28.39 27.40 -10.51
C ALA A 182 28.99 27.89 -11.84
N LEU A 183 28.18 28.41 -12.75
CA LEU A 183 28.62 28.97 -14.05
C LEU A 183 29.22 30.37 -13.92
N GLU A 184 28.84 31.16 -12.92
CA GLU A 184 29.52 32.42 -12.59
C GLU A 184 30.93 32.23 -12.05
N ALA A 185 31.28 30.99 -11.59
CA ALA A 185 32.61 30.64 -11.06
C ALA A 185 33.62 30.12 -12.11
N HIS A 186 33.18 29.74 -13.32
CA HIS A 186 34.03 29.25 -14.40
C HIS A 186 33.59 29.87 -15.72
N GLY A 187 34.33 30.94 -16.13
CA GLY A 187 34.10 31.65 -17.39
C GLY A 187 34.23 30.74 -18.61
N GLU A 188 33.41 31.09 -19.57
CA GLU A 188 33.59 31.01 -21.01
C GLU A 188 34.22 29.74 -21.61
N ALA A 189 33.36 28.86 -22.15
CA ALA A 189 33.75 27.87 -23.17
C ALA A 189 32.65 27.74 -24.24
N ALA A 190 33.03 28.05 -25.44
CA ALA A 190 32.46 27.95 -26.78
C ALA A 190 31.15 27.16 -26.98
N ALA A 191 30.20 27.81 -27.62
CA ALA A 191 29.00 27.24 -28.23
C ALA A 191 29.35 26.30 -29.42
N PRO A 192 28.74 25.12 -29.54
CA PRO A 192 28.86 24.28 -30.73
C PRO A 192 28.04 24.87 -31.89
N HIS A 193 28.69 25.08 -33.04
CA HIS A 193 28.08 25.44 -34.30
C HIS A 193 27.07 24.36 -34.77
N VAL A 194 25.80 24.78 -34.90
CA VAL A 194 24.79 23.96 -35.58
C VAL A 194 24.73 24.42 -37.03
N GLU A 195 25.06 23.55 -37.98
CA GLU A 195 24.90 23.81 -39.40
C GLU A 195 23.40 23.90 -39.78
N PRO A 196 22.98 24.85 -40.62
CA PRO A 196 21.60 24.93 -41.10
C PRO A 196 21.35 23.87 -42.17
N GLY A 197 20.36 22.96 -41.90
CA GLY A 197 19.85 22.00 -42.85
C GLY A 197 19.14 22.63 -44.04
N PRO A 198 18.99 21.93 -45.19
CA PRO A 198 18.52 22.47 -46.47
C PRO A 198 17.05 22.94 -46.41
N PRO A 199 16.71 24.03 -47.11
CA PRO A 199 15.36 24.59 -47.18
C PRO A 199 14.49 23.77 -48.16
N GLY A 200 13.35 23.28 -47.69
CA GLY A 200 12.31 22.79 -48.58
C GLY A 200 11.56 21.53 -48.12
N ALA A 201 10.72 21.62 -47.11
CA ALA A 201 9.54 20.80 -47.03
C ALA A 201 8.43 21.61 -46.32
N ALA A 202 7.36 21.92 -47.06
CA ALA A 202 6.19 22.61 -46.54
C ALA A 202 5.53 21.74 -45.46
N PRO A 203 5.03 22.36 -44.34
CA PRO A 203 4.34 21.60 -43.29
C PRO A 203 2.96 21.14 -43.79
N PRO A 204 2.50 19.92 -43.39
CA PRO A 204 1.15 19.48 -43.70
C PRO A 204 0.16 20.33 -42.88
N ALA A 205 -0.83 20.86 -43.59
CA ALA A 205 -1.94 21.63 -43.04
C ALA A 205 -2.84 20.70 -42.19
N GLY A 206 -2.82 20.89 -40.87
CA GLY A 206 -3.63 20.17 -39.90
C GLY A 206 -3.18 20.57 -38.51
N GLY A 207 -3.68 21.74 -38.02
CA GLY A 207 -3.17 22.41 -36.84
C GLY A 207 -3.43 21.68 -35.52
N ALA A 208 -2.46 20.95 -35.07
CA ALA A 208 -2.11 20.90 -33.66
C ALA A 208 -0.75 21.61 -33.56
N GLU A 209 -0.70 22.68 -32.80
CA GLU A 209 0.53 23.41 -32.50
C GLU A 209 1.47 22.44 -31.80
N VAL A 210 2.38 21.82 -32.54
CA VAL A 210 3.41 20.97 -32.00
C VAL A 210 4.34 21.84 -31.19
N LYS A 211 4.07 21.98 -29.90
CA LYS A 211 4.95 22.69 -28.96
C LYS A 211 6.31 22.02 -29.03
N GLN A 212 7.33 22.76 -29.46
CA GLN A 212 8.68 22.25 -29.53
C GLN A 212 9.23 22.07 -28.10
N PRO A 213 9.84 20.89 -27.78
CA PRO A 213 10.44 20.67 -26.49
C PRO A 213 11.56 21.69 -26.23
N PRO A 214 11.66 22.23 -24.99
CA PRO A 214 12.77 23.09 -24.63
C PRO A 214 14.10 22.33 -24.76
N PRO A 215 15.23 23.04 -25.01
CA PRO A 215 16.56 22.44 -25.11
C PRO A 215 16.84 21.59 -23.85
N GLY A 216 17.18 20.30 -24.01
CA GLY A 216 17.44 19.39 -22.90
C GLY A 216 16.22 18.71 -22.28
N ALA A 217 15.01 18.91 -22.82
CA ALA A 217 13.82 18.17 -22.37
C ALA A 217 13.96 16.67 -22.63
N PRO A 218 13.50 15.81 -21.69
CA PRO A 218 13.58 14.37 -21.86
C PRO A 218 12.65 13.92 -23.00
N VAL A 219 13.22 13.11 -23.89
CA VAL A 219 12.46 12.51 -25.00
C VAL A 219 11.56 11.41 -24.43
N ARG A 220 10.28 11.41 -24.82
CA ARG A 220 9.30 10.43 -24.38
C ARG A 220 9.73 8.99 -24.77
N PRO A 221 9.96 8.08 -23.80
CA PRO A 221 10.26 6.68 -24.10
C PRO A 221 9.07 5.96 -24.73
N ARG A 222 9.35 4.97 -25.60
CA ARG A 222 8.31 4.23 -26.34
C ARG A 222 7.33 3.46 -25.43
N ASN A 223 7.80 3.00 -24.28
CA ASN A 223 7.08 2.03 -23.43
C ASN A 223 6.56 2.64 -22.11
N VAL A 224 6.34 3.97 -22.04
CA VAL A 224 5.83 4.63 -20.82
C VAL A 224 4.50 4.04 -20.34
N GLY A 225 3.62 3.63 -21.26
CA GLY A 225 2.36 2.97 -20.92
C GLY A 225 2.50 1.67 -20.13
N VAL A 226 3.66 0.99 -20.19
CA VAL A 226 3.93 -0.22 -19.38
C VAL A 226 4.15 0.15 -17.91
N PHE A 227 4.83 1.27 -17.63
CA PHE A 227 4.94 1.77 -16.25
C PHE A 227 3.56 1.99 -15.63
N PHE A 228 2.66 2.65 -16.35
CA PHE A 228 1.30 2.87 -15.85
C PHE A 228 0.52 1.55 -15.71
N SER A 229 0.76 0.56 -16.57
CA SER A 229 0.17 -0.78 -16.40
C SER A 229 0.61 -1.43 -15.10
N ILE A 230 1.92 -1.39 -14.78
CA ILE A 230 2.48 -1.89 -13.53
C ILE A 230 1.93 -1.09 -12.35
N TYR A 231 1.91 0.25 -12.45
CA TYR A 231 1.36 1.14 -11.41
C TYR A 231 -0.09 0.80 -11.09
N PHE A 232 -0.98 0.76 -12.08
CA PHE A 232 -2.40 0.45 -11.87
C PHE A 232 -2.62 -0.98 -11.38
N CYS A 233 -1.81 -1.94 -11.84
CA CYS A 233 -1.88 -3.33 -11.36
C CYS A 233 -1.54 -3.39 -9.86
N MET A 234 -0.40 -2.85 -9.45
CA MET A 234 0.08 -2.92 -8.07
C MET A 234 -0.82 -2.12 -7.12
N THR A 235 -1.14 -0.86 -7.47
CA THR A 235 -1.97 0.00 -6.60
C THR A 235 -3.43 -0.41 -6.62
N GLY A 236 -3.95 -0.91 -7.73
CA GLY A 236 -5.32 -1.42 -7.85
C GLY A 236 -5.54 -2.71 -7.06
N LEU A 237 -4.60 -3.67 -7.14
CA LEU A 237 -4.64 -4.88 -6.31
C LEU A 237 -4.54 -4.54 -4.82
N HIS A 238 -3.64 -3.61 -4.45
CA HIS A 238 -3.59 -3.11 -3.09
C HIS A 238 -4.94 -2.49 -2.66
N GLY A 239 -5.56 -1.67 -3.51
CA GLY A 239 -6.88 -1.09 -3.25
C GLY A 239 -7.98 -2.14 -3.02
N ILE A 240 -7.97 -3.25 -3.76
CA ILE A 240 -8.89 -4.37 -3.53
C ILE A 240 -8.69 -4.97 -2.14
N HIS A 241 -7.44 -5.15 -1.69
CA HIS A 241 -7.13 -5.65 -0.34
C HIS A 241 -7.56 -4.67 0.76
N VAL A 242 -7.42 -3.35 0.54
CA VAL A 242 -7.96 -2.33 1.45
C VAL A 242 -9.48 -2.45 1.57
N VAL A 243 -10.20 -2.60 0.45
CA VAL A 243 -11.67 -2.79 0.46
C VAL A 243 -12.05 -4.06 1.20
N ALA A 244 -11.36 -5.18 0.96
CA ALA A 244 -11.59 -6.44 1.70
C ALA A 244 -11.37 -6.25 3.22
N GLY A 245 -10.32 -5.50 3.59
CA GLY A 245 -10.07 -5.14 4.99
C GLY A 245 -11.18 -4.28 5.60
N ILE A 246 -11.70 -3.30 4.88
CA ILE A 246 -12.84 -2.48 5.33
C ILE A 246 -14.07 -3.37 5.57
N ILE A 247 -14.38 -4.28 4.65
CA ILE A 247 -15.52 -5.23 4.80
C ILE A 247 -15.33 -6.08 6.05
N THR A 248 -14.11 -6.58 6.30
CA THR A 248 -13.80 -7.38 7.48
C THR A 248 -13.94 -6.55 8.77
N TRP A 249 -13.44 -5.31 8.79
CA TRP A 249 -13.60 -4.41 9.94
C TRP A 249 -15.07 -4.04 10.21
N LEU A 250 -15.89 -3.83 9.18
CA LEU A 250 -17.32 -3.61 9.33
C LEU A 250 -18.04 -4.84 9.89
N TRP A 251 -17.63 -6.05 9.50
CA TRP A 251 -18.14 -7.27 10.09
C TRP A 251 -17.76 -7.39 11.57
N ILE A 252 -16.51 -7.07 11.93
CA ILE A 252 -16.06 -7.01 13.33
C ILE A 252 -16.87 -5.95 14.10
N LEU A 253 -17.08 -4.77 13.54
CA LEU A 253 -17.89 -3.71 14.16
C LEU A 253 -19.30 -4.21 14.50
N ARG A 254 -19.96 -4.88 13.54
CA ARG A 254 -21.30 -5.44 13.77
C ARG A 254 -21.32 -6.43 14.93
N LYS A 255 -20.30 -7.28 15.05
CA LYS A 255 -20.17 -8.25 16.16
C LYS A 255 -19.85 -7.53 17.49
N THR A 256 -19.01 -6.50 17.45
CA THR A 256 -18.71 -5.69 18.64
C THR A 256 -19.96 -5.00 19.19
N LEU A 257 -20.81 -4.46 18.29
CA LEU A 257 -22.09 -3.82 18.69
C LEU A 257 -23.06 -4.81 19.36
N ARG A 258 -22.93 -6.11 19.08
CA ARG A 258 -23.69 -7.19 19.74
C ARG A 258 -23.06 -7.66 21.05
N GLY A 259 -21.88 -7.11 21.42
CA GLY A 259 -21.18 -7.50 22.64
C GLY A 259 -20.50 -8.88 22.57
N GLU A 260 -20.23 -9.40 21.35
CA GLU A 260 -19.64 -10.73 21.17
C GLU A 260 -18.13 -10.80 21.54
N PHE A 261 -17.45 -9.66 21.62
CA PHE A 261 -16.01 -9.60 21.89
C PHE A 261 -15.71 -9.17 23.32
N GLY A 262 -14.66 -9.78 23.90
CA GLY A 262 -14.18 -9.53 25.24
C GLY A 262 -12.87 -10.25 25.50
N PRO A 263 -12.37 -10.23 26.76
CA PRO A 263 -11.08 -10.84 27.11
C PRO A 263 -10.93 -12.31 26.74
N SER A 264 -12.04 -13.05 26.75
CA SER A 264 -12.09 -14.48 26.38
C SER A 264 -12.29 -14.74 24.89
N ASN A 265 -12.73 -13.73 24.10
CA ASN A 265 -13.07 -13.89 22.68
C ASN A 265 -12.65 -12.65 21.88
N PHE A 266 -11.36 -12.47 21.65
CA PHE A 266 -10.80 -11.38 20.86
C PHE A 266 -10.08 -11.84 19.58
N GLY A 267 -9.98 -13.15 19.35
CA GLY A 267 -9.17 -13.72 18.26
C GLY A 267 -9.52 -13.16 16.88
N ALA A 268 -10.80 -12.98 16.58
CA ALA A 268 -11.20 -12.41 15.28
C ALA A 268 -10.74 -10.96 15.10
N VAL A 269 -10.70 -10.16 16.17
CA VAL A 269 -10.16 -8.79 16.14
C VAL A 269 -8.66 -8.80 15.90
N ASP A 270 -7.94 -9.71 16.56
CA ASP A 270 -6.49 -9.89 16.41
C ASP A 270 -6.13 -10.30 14.96
N TYR A 271 -6.83 -11.30 14.40
CA TYR A 271 -6.58 -11.75 13.02
C TYR A 271 -6.88 -10.67 11.98
N THR A 272 -7.94 -9.91 12.18
CA THR A 272 -8.28 -8.79 11.29
C THR A 272 -7.23 -7.68 11.37
N ALA A 273 -6.70 -7.39 12.54
CA ALA A 273 -5.64 -6.41 12.72
C ALA A 273 -4.32 -6.88 12.08
N LEU A 274 -3.94 -8.15 12.20
CA LEU A 274 -2.77 -8.71 11.51
C LEU A 274 -2.87 -8.56 10.00
N TYR A 275 -4.03 -8.89 9.42
CA TYR A 275 -4.28 -8.66 7.99
C TYR A 275 -4.17 -7.19 7.62
N TRP A 276 -4.76 -6.30 8.42
CA TRP A 276 -4.73 -4.85 8.19
C TRP A 276 -3.30 -4.31 8.21
N HIS A 277 -2.49 -4.72 9.19
CA HIS A 277 -1.06 -4.34 9.26
C HIS A 277 -0.26 -4.80 8.05
N LEU A 278 -0.55 -5.99 7.50
CA LEU A 278 0.10 -6.45 6.27
C LEU A 278 -0.27 -5.55 5.09
N VAL A 279 -1.55 -5.21 4.93
CA VAL A 279 -2.01 -4.31 3.85
C VAL A 279 -1.32 -2.96 3.94
N ASP A 280 -1.27 -2.36 5.14
CA ASP A 280 -0.57 -1.09 5.38
C ASP A 280 0.93 -1.18 5.07
N LEU A 281 1.57 -2.28 5.47
CA LEU A 281 3.00 -2.52 5.22
C LEU A 281 3.29 -2.62 3.71
N ILE A 282 2.42 -3.29 2.94
CA ILE A 282 2.55 -3.34 1.48
C ILE A 282 2.51 -1.92 0.89
N TRP A 283 1.64 -1.02 1.38
CA TRP A 283 1.60 0.37 0.93
C TRP A 283 2.89 1.13 1.25
N ILE A 284 3.47 0.93 2.44
CA ILE A 284 4.74 1.54 2.83
C ILE A 284 5.87 1.14 1.86
N TYR A 285 5.83 -0.06 1.27
CA TYR A 285 6.76 -0.47 0.21
C TYR A 285 6.38 0.11 -1.16
N LEU A 286 5.09 0.15 -1.51
CA LEU A 286 4.61 0.68 -2.78
C LEU A 286 4.92 2.17 -2.96
N PHE A 287 4.79 2.94 -1.88
CA PHE A 287 4.98 4.38 -1.93
C PHE A 287 6.39 4.78 -2.42
N PRO A 288 7.51 4.35 -1.78
CA PRO A 288 8.84 4.71 -2.26
C PRO A 288 9.16 4.12 -3.63
N LEU A 289 8.68 2.91 -3.94
CA LEU A 289 8.93 2.29 -5.24
C LEU A 289 8.33 3.06 -6.40
N LEU A 290 7.15 3.65 -6.22
CA LEU A 290 6.39 4.32 -7.28
C LEU A 290 6.57 5.84 -7.29
N TYR A 291 6.66 6.47 -6.11
CA TYR A 291 6.62 7.93 -5.97
C TYR A 291 7.99 8.58 -5.67
N LEU A 292 8.97 7.83 -5.15
CA LEU A 292 10.30 8.33 -4.80
C LEU A 292 11.39 7.79 -5.75
N ILE A 293 11.12 7.87 -7.06
CA ILE A 293 12.07 7.47 -8.09
C ILE A 293 13.00 8.65 -8.35
N HIS A 294 14.31 8.43 -8.17
CA HIS A 294 15.38 9.37 -8.49
C HIS A 294 16.38 8.70 -9.41
#